data_5cec3649a12a3b489071160835298027
#
_entry.id   5cec3649a12a3b489071160835298027
#
_cell.length_a   1.000
_cell.length_b   1.000
_cell.length_c   1.000
_cell.angle_alpha   90.00
_cell.angle_beta   90.00
_cell.angle_gamma   90.00
#
_symmetry.space_group_name_H-M   'P 1'
#
loop_
_entity.id
_entity.type
_entity.pdbx_description
1 polymer ?
#
loop_
_entity_poly.entity_id
_entity_poly.type
_entity_poly.pdbx_seq_one_letter_code
_entity_poly.pdbx_strand_id
1 'polypeptide(L)'
;MPDRLRWCRHSRGLMQVEVADKVGMTHSVYKAIEEGFTQHIDPEKVERLAQFYDVPVTDFLDEFNHFLYDGQAVRIRAYRESFGMGKKPFARKMGIPVRCLQEWESGRKVISIKCWERHFKGRA
;
A
#
# COMPACT_ATOMS: atom_id res chain seq x y z
N MET A 1 -3.89 -1.52 -8.59
CA MET A 1 -3.55 -2.01 -9.93
C MET A 1 -3.73 -0.91 -10.95
N PRO A 2 -2.63 -0.48 -11.60
CA PRO A 2 -2.72 0.59 -12.60
C PRO A 2 -3.70 0.28 -13.73
N ASP A 3 -3.71 -0.97 -14.22
CA ASP A 3 -4.59 -1.37 -15.32
C ASP A 3 -6.07 -1.29 -14.94
N ARG A 4 -6.41 -1.62 -13.70
CA ARG A 4 -7.80 -1.54 -13.23
C ARG A 4 -8.29 -0.11 -13.19
N LEU A 5 -7.45 0.81 -12.72
CA LEU A 5 -7.79 2.23 -12.64
C LEU A 5 -7.99 2.80 -14.05
N ARG A 6 -7.08 2.46 -14.96
CA ARG A 6 -7.18 2.88 -16.37
C ARG A 6 -8.47 2.32 -17.00
N TRP A 7 -8.79 1.07 -16.76
CA TRP A 7 -10.02 0.46 -17.27
C TRP A 7 -11.25 1.21 -16.77
N CYS A 8 -11.31 1.53 -15.47
CA CYS A 8 -12.44 2.29 -14.92
C CYS A 8 -12.60 3.64 -15.59
N ARG A 9 -11.50 4.34 -15.84
CA ARG A 9 -11.52 5.64 -16.48
C ARG A 9 -11.98 5.55 -17.94
N HIS A 10 -11.38 4.63 -18.70
CA HIS A 10 -11.70 4.46 -20.12
C HIS A 10 -13.14 3.99 -20.34
N SER A 11 -13.62 3.11 -19.49
CA SER A 11 -15.00 2.60 -19.61
C SER A 11 -16.06 3.70 -19.40
N ARG A 12 -15.66 4.80 -18.76
CA ARG A 12 -16.54 5.95 -18.53
C ARG A 12 -16.26 7.11 -19.48
N GLY A 13 -15.35 6.93 -20.43
CA GLY A 13 -15.00 7.96 -21.41
C GLY A 13 -14.37 9.21 -20.80
N LEU A 14 -13.66 9.08 -19.69
CA LEU A 14 -13.07 10.21 -18.98
C LEU A 14 -11.58 10.37 -19.29
N MET A 15 -11.11 11.64 -19.23
CA MET A 15 -9.69 11.96 -19.35
C MET A 15 -9.08 12.01 -17.94
N GLN A 16 -7.76 11.80 -17.84
CA GLN A 16 -7.06 11.83 -16.56
C GLN A 16 -7.28 13.16 -15.81
N VAL A 17 -7.22 14.27 -16.50
CA VAL A 17 -7.41 15.59 -15.90
C VAL A 17 -8.81 15.76 -15.34
N GLU A 18 -9.81 15.20 -16.01
CA GLU A 18 -11.20 15.26 -15.55
C GLU A 18 -11.39 14.50 -14.24
N VAL A 19 -10.83 13.30 -14.16
CA VAL A 19 -10.92 12.49 -12.95
C VAL A 19 -10.18 13.17 -11.78
N ALA A 20 -8.97 13.66 -12.04
CA ALA A 20 -8.19 14.37 -11.02
C ALA A 20 -8.97 15.54 -10.43
N ASP A 21 -9.60 16.34 -11.29
CA ASP A 21 -10.41 17.47 -10.84
C ASP A 21 -11.59 17.02 -9.98
N LYS A 22 -12.31 15.99 -10.42
CA LYS A 22 -13.50 15.49 -9.71
C LYS A 22 -13.20 14.88 -8.36
N VAL A 23 -12.04 14.25 -8.20
CA VAL A 23 -11.65 13.61 -6.93
C VAL A 23 -10.79 14.53 -6.05
N GLY A 24 -10.50 15.74 -6.52
CA GLY A 24 -9.79 16.74 -5.72
C GLY A 24 -8.30 16.49 -5.57
N MET A 25 -7.64 16.01 -6.63
CA MET A 25 -6.19 15.88 -6.65
C MET A 25 -5.61 16.49 -7.90
N THR A 26 -4.29 16.75 -7.91
CA THR A 26 -3.64 17.30 -9.09
C THR A 26 -3.55 16.25 -10.20
N HIS A 27 -3.47 16.70 -11.44
CA HIS A 27 -3.28 15.81 -12.57
C HIS A 27 -2.01 14.96 -12.42
N SER A 28 -0.92 15.59 -11.96
CA SER A 28 0.35 14.88 -11.75
C SER A 28 0.22 13.74 -10.75
N VAL A 29 -0.49 13.96 -9.66
CA VAL A 29 -0.71 12.92 -8.64
C VAL A 29 -1.56 11.79 -9.18
N TYR A 30 -2.67 12.12 -9.84
CA TYR A 30 -3.54 11.08 -10.42
C TYR A 30 -2.81 10.28 -11.49
N LYS A 31 -2.07 10.96 -12.37
CA LYS A 31 -1.31 10.32 -13.44
C LYS A 31 -0.28 9.33 -12.87
N ALA A 32 0.43 9.74 -11.81
CA ALA A 32 1.41 8.87 -11.18
C ALA A 32 0.78 7.60 -10.60
N ILE A 33 -0.42 7.73 -10.01
CA ILE A 33 -1.13 6.57 -9.46
C ILE A 33 -1.58 5.64 -10.59
N GLU A 34 -2.22 6.18 -11.63
CA GLU A 34 -2.74 5.37 -12.73
C GLU A 34 -1.63 4.67 -13.51
N GLU A 35 -0.51 5.33 -13.72
CA GLU A 35 0.60 4.80 -14.50
C GLU A 35 1.58 3.96 -13.67
N GLY A 36 1.33 3.82 -12.36
CA GLY A 36 2.10 2.94 -11.51
C GLY A 36 3.45 3.50 -11.07
N PHE A 37 3.65 4.82 -11.15
CA PHE A 37 4.89 5.45 -10.70
C PHE A 37 4.93 5.69 -9.19
N THR A 38 3.80 5.55 -8.50
CA THR A 38 3.70 5.74 -7.06
C THR A 38 3.86 4.39 -6.37
N GLN A 39 4.94 4.21 -5.61
CA GLN A 39 5.16 2.98 -4.85
C GLN A 39 4.22 2.88 -3.66
N HIS A 40 4.02 3.99 -2.97
CA HIS A 40 3.20 4.06 -1.76
C HIS A 40 2.03 5.00 -2.04
N ILE A 41 0.82 4.45 -2.17
CA ILE A 41 -0.38 5.22 -2.47
C ILE A 41 -1.04 5.66 -1.16
N ASP A 42 -1.34 6.96 -1.06
CA ASP A 42 -2.04 7.52 0.09
C ASP A 42 -3.43 6.86 0.20
N PRO A 43 -3.75 6.21 1.34
CA PRO A 43 -5.05 5.55 1.52
C PRO A 43 -6.25 6.46 1.26
N GLU A 44 -6.18 7.72 1.67
CA GLU A 44 -7.26 8.67 1.45
C GLU A 44 -7.53 8.89 -0.03
N LYS A 45 -6.46 9.00 -0.83
CA LYS A 45 -6.60 9.20 -2.27
C LYS A 45 -7.19 7.99 -2.96
N VAL A 46 -6.75 6.79 -2.60
CA VAL A 46 -7.29 5.58 -3.22
C VAL A 46 -8.74 5.36 -2.81
N GLU A 47 -9.12 5.74 -1.60
CA GLU A 47 -10.52 5.67 -1.16
C GLU A 47 -11.41 6.61 -1.97
N ARG A 48 -10.93 7.82 -2.25
CA ARG A 48 -11.66 8.77 -3.09
C ARG A 48 -11.89 8.23 -4.49
N LEU A 49 -10.86 7.60 -5.06
CA LEU A 49 -10.97 7.00 -6.39
C LEU A 49 -11.95 5.83 -6.38
N ALA A 50 -11.90 4.99 -5.36
CA ALA A 50 -12.82 3.86 -5.23
C ALA A 50 -14.27 4.32 -5.13
N GLN A 51 -14.53 5.36 -4.34
CA GLN A 51 -15.86 5.95 -4.22
C GLN A 51 -16.33 6.55 -5.54
N PHE A 52 -15.44 7.26 -6.23
CA PHE A 52 -15.78 7.89 -7.50
C PHE A 52 -16.17 6.85 -8.55
N TYR A 53 -15.44 5.74 -8.62
CA TYR A 53 -15.71 4.68 -9.58
C TYR A 53 -16.69 3.62 -9.08
N ASP A 54 -17.09 3.69 -7.81
CA ASP A 54 -17.98 2.72 -7.16
C ASP A 54 -17.45 1.28 -7.27
N VAL A 55 -16.20 1.12 -6.84
CA VAL A 55 -15.52 -0.19 -6.80
C VAL A 55 -14.83 -0.37 -5.44
N PRO A 56 -14.52 -1.60 -5.04
CA PRO A 56 -13.76 -1.82 -3.81
C PRO A 56 -12.36 -1.20 -3.88
N VAL A 57 -11.91 -0.63 -2.77
CA VAL A 57 -10.58 -0.03 -2.67
C VAL A 57 -9.49 -1.01 -3.08
N THR A 58 -9.64 -2.28 -2.71
CA THR A 58 -8.66 -3.32 -2.99
C THR A 58 -8.43 -3.55 -4.48
N ASP A 59 -9.37 -3.14 -5.35
CA ASP A 59 -9.20 -3.26 -6.80
C ASP A 59 -8.06 -2.39 -7.32
N PHE A 60 -7.69 -1.34 -6.59
CA PHE A 60 -6.66 -0.38 -7.02
C PHE A 60 -5.33 -0.55 -6.30
N LEU A 61 -5.22 -1.54 -5.41
CA LEU A 61 -4.02 -1.76 -4.62
C LEU A 61 -3.23 -2.96 -5.14
N ASP A 62 -1.93 -2.78 -5.34
CA ASP A 62 -1.04 -3.91 -5.55
C ASP A 62 -0.81 -4.60 -4.19
N GLU A 63 -0.04 -5.67 -4.18
CA GLU A 63 0.18 -6.46 -2.96
C GLU A 63 0.84 -5.63 -1.86
N PHE A 64 1.81 -4.79 -2.22
CA PHE A 64 2.49 -3.93 -1.25
C PHE A 64 1.55 -2.88 -0.65
N ASN A 65 0.79 -2.19 -1.51
CA ASN A 65 -0.13 -1.17 -1.04
C ASN A 65 -1.31 -1.77 -0.26
N HIS A 66 -1.73 -2.99 -0.60
CA HIS A 66 -2.72 -3.72 0.18
C HIS A 66 -2.19 -4.01 1.59
N PHE A 67 -0.94 -4.44 1.69
CA PHE A 67 -0.27 -4.66 2.97
C PHE A 67 -0.26 -3.38 3.81
N LEU A 68 0.09 -2.25 3.20
CA LEU A 68 0.10 -0.95 3.89
C LEU A 68 -1.31 -0.50 4.28
N TYR A 69 -2.29 -0.71 3.40
CA TYR A 69 -3.68 -0.33 3.65
C TYR A 69 -4.27 -1.10 4.83
N ASP A 70 -3.96 -2.39 4.93
CA ASP A 70 -4.39 -3.22 6.06
C ASP A 70 -3.72 -2.82 7.38
N GLY A 71 -2.62 -2.08 7.30
CA GLY A 71 -1.85 -1.66 8.46
C GLY A 71 -0.60 -2.51 8.65
N GLN A 72 0.55 -1.97 8.27
CA GLN A 72 1.81 -2.71 8.35
C GLN A 72 2.11 -3.19 9.77
N ALA A 73 1.85 -2.33 10.78
CA ALA A 73 2.15 -2.66 12.16
C ALA A 73 1.37 -3.90 12.62
N VAL A 74 0.08 -3.95 12.29
CA VAL A 74 -0.78 -5.08 12.64
C VAL A 74 -0.33 -6.35 11.93
N ARG A 75 -0.07 -6.25 10.64
CA ARG A 75 0.32 -7.42 9.83
C ARG A 75 1.69 -7.96 10.24
N ILE A 76 2.66 -7.11 10.48
CA ILE A 76 3.99 -7.53 10.91
C ILE A 76 3.93 -8.17 12.31
N ARG A 77 3.18 -7.55 13.22
CA ARG A 77 3.01 -8.10 14.57
C ARG A 77 2.35 -9.46 14.55
N ALA A 78 1.27 -9.62 13.80
CA ALA A 78 0.57 -10.89 13.68
C ALA A 78 1.48 -11.99 13.14
N TYR A 79 2.28 -11.67 12.14
CA TYR A 79 3.24 -12.60 11.57
C TYR A 79 4.28 -13.00 12.59
N ARG A 80 4.85 -12.03 13.33
CA ARG A 80 5.81 -12.31 14.41
C ARG A 80 5.19 -13.18 15.50
N GLU A 81 3.99 -12.86 15.93
CA GLU A 81 3.29 -13.61 16.97
C GLU A 81 2.96 -15.03 16.54
N SER A 82 2.78 -15.26 15.25
CA SER A 82 2.55 -16.62 14.72
C SER A 82 3.73 -17.56 14.97
N PHE A 83 4.93 -17.01 15.18
CA PHE A 83 6.12 -17.78 15.57
C PHE A 83 6.30 -17.88 17.09
N GLY A 84 5.42 -17.25 17.84
CA GLY A 84 5.55 -17.22 19.31
C GLY A 84 6.78 -16.46 19.79
N MET A 85 7.27 -15.48 19.02
CA MET A 85 8.52 -14.78 19.31
C MET A 85 8.31 -13.33 19.72
N GLY A 86 9.16 -12.84 20.64
CA GLY A 86 9.30 -11.43 20.91
C GLY A 86 10.05 -10.74 19.78
N LYS A 87 10.16 -9.41 19.87
CA LYS A 87 10.78 -8.60 18.79
C LYS A 87 12.25 -8.95 18.56
N LYS A 88 13.04 -9.06 19.62
CA LYS A 88 14.48 -9.33 19.48
C LYS A 88 14.76 -10.70 18.83
N PRO A 89 14.18 -11.81 19.33
CA PRO A 89 14.40 -13.12 18.71
C PRO A 89 13.91 -13.15 17.27
N PHE A 90 12.76 -12.54 16.99
CA PHE A 90 12.19 -12.52 15.65
C PHE A 90 13.09 -11.73 14.70
N ALA A 91 13.55 -10.55 15.12
CA ALA A 91 14.45 -9.73 14.32
C ALA A 91 15.72 -10.48 13.96
N ARG A 92 16.28 -11.20 14.93
CA ARG A 92 17.47 -12.04 14.73
C ARG A 92 17.20 -13.14 13.71
N LYS A 93 16.07 -13.83 13.84
CA LYS A 93 15.67 -14.89 12.93
C LYS A 93 15.54 -14.40 11.49
N MET A 94 14.96 -13.22 11.32
CA MET A 94 14.67 -12.65 9.99
C MET A 94 15.84 -11.85 9.41
N GLY A 95 16.89 -11.62 10.21
CA GLY A 95 18.00 -10.78 9.75
C GLY A 95 17.63 -9.31 9.66
N ILE A 96 16.72 -8.85 10.51
CA ILE A 96 16.25 -7.47 10.57
C ILE A 96 16.85 -6.79 11.79
N PRO A 97 17.40 -5.55 11.67
CA PRO A 97 17.79 -4.81 12.88
C PRO A 97 16.56 -4.61 13.76
N VAL A 98 16.69 -4.87 15.07
CA VAL A 98 15.55 -4.78 15.98
C VAL A 98 14.93 -3.39 15.98
N ARG A 99 15.74 -2.36 15.78
CA ARG A 99 15.27 -0.98 15.69
C ARG A 99 14.30 -0.79 14.53
N CYS A 100 14.61 -1.38 13.38
CA CYS A 100 13.73 -1.31 12.21
C CYS A 100 12.40 -2.00 12.49
N LEU A 101 12.45 -3.19 13.09
CA LEU A 101 11.22 -3.90 13.44
C LEU A 101 10.37 -3.09 14.43
N GLN A 102 10.99 -2.47 15.43
CA GLN A 102 10.28 -1.61 16.38
C GLN A 102 9.62 -0.43 15.68
N GLU A 103 10.31 0.21 14.74
CA GLU A 103 9.78 1.35 14.01
C GLU A 103 8.60 0.95 13.13
N TRP A 104 8.69 -0.21 12.48
CA TRP A 104 7.59 -0.70 11.65
C TRP A 104 6.36 -1.11 12.47
N GLU A 105 6.56 -1.75 13.60
CA GLU A 105 5.44 -2.20 14.45
C GLU A 105 4.82 -1.05 15.26
N SER A 106 5.54 0.04 15.47
CA SER A 106 4.99 1.23 16.12
C SER A 106 4.32 2.19 15.15
N GLY A 107 4.47 1.97 13.86
CA GLY A 107 3.97 2.87 12.83
C GLY A 107 4.80 4.14 12.66
N ARG A 108 5.97 4.21 13.31
CA ARG A 108 6.85 5.38 13.25
C ARG A 108 7.45 5.57 11.86
N LYS A 109 7.75 4.48 11.17
CA LYS A 109 8.26 4.51 9.80
C LYS A 109 7.53 3.51 8.93
N VAL A 110 7.27 3.92 7.68
CA VAL A 110 6.71 3.01 6.67
C VAL A 110 7.84 2.13 6.15
N ILE A 111 7.59 0.83 6.08
CA ILE A 111 8.55 -0.12 5.54
C ILE A 111 8.77 0.17 4.05
N SER A 112 10.03 0.05 3.59
CA SER A 112 10.33 0.19 2.17
C SER A 112 9.85 -1.04 1.41
N ILE A 113 9.57 -0.87 0.11
CA ILE A 113 9.15 -1.99 -0.73
C ILE A 113 10.22 -3.09 -0.76
N LYS A 114 11.50 -2.73 -0.76
CA LYS A 114 12.59 -3.70 -0.77
C LYS A 114 12.62 -4.55 0.49
N CYS A 115 12.45 -3.94 1.65
CA CYS A 115 12.39 -4.66 2.92
C CYS A 115 11.16 -5.56 2.99
N TRP A 116 10.02 -5.05 2.52
CA TRP A 116 8.79 -5.84 2.47
C TRP A 116 8.95 -7.06 1.55
N GLU A 117 9.52 -6.87 0.36
CA GLU A 117 9.76 -7.97 -0.56
C GLU A 117 10.70 -9.03 0.02
N ARG A 118 11.74 -8.58 0.74
CA ARG A 118 12.71 -9.47 1.33
C ARG A 118 12.15 -10.30 2.48
N HIS A 119 11.31 -9.71 3.32
CA HIS A 119 10.92 -10.33 4.59
C HIS A 119 9.45 -10.73 4.70
N PHE A 120 8.54 -10.05 4.04
CA PHE A 120 7.11 -10.21 4.31
C PHE A 120 6.26 -10.55 3.08
N LYS A 121 6.73 -10.30 1.89
CA LYS A 121 5.93 -10.53 0.68
C LYS A 121 5.47 -11.98 0.60
N GLY A 122 4.15 -12.18 0.45
CA GLY A 122 3.55 -13.51 0.39
C GLY A 122 3.52 -14.26 1.71
N ARG A 123 3.94 -13.62 2.81
CA ARG A 123 4.03 -14.27 4.14
C ARG A 123 3.18 -13.54 5.18
N ALA A 124 3.18 -12.23 5.14
CA ALA A 124 2.47 -11.41 6.12
C ALA A 124 1.46 -10.47 5.47
#